data_f4112a46ddfa9710775f372313fd2279
#
_entry.id   f4112a46ddfa9710775f372313fd2279
#
_cell.length_a   1.000
_cell.length_b   1.000
_cell.length_c   1.000
_cell.angle_alpha   90.00
_cell.angle_beta   90.00
_cell.angle_gamma   90.00
#
_symmetry.space_group_name_H-M   'P 1'
#
loop_
_entity.id
_entity.type
_entity.pdbx_description
1 polymer ?
#
loop_
_entity_poly.entity_id
_entity_poly.type
_entity_poly.pdbx_seq_one_letter_code
_entity_poly.pdbx_strand_id
1 'polypeptide(L)'
;MNNEQQSEQQKAIRRFFIGSFFIALVCAALGYLFITLMTPSSDEVVLIFFYTFFIVFIPSAITTFVFYITQEKASSYYSRYLVLALLMPPFLIPILATLFDLIYLNRWHDAIDMLVANYLGYSIPCGILGVAQLVLAQACFIKIWDAQ
;
A
#
# COMPACT_ATOMS: atom_id res chain seq x y z
N MET A 1 -26.07 6.13 -14.07
CA MET A 1 -24.77 6.83 -13.95
C MET A 1 -24.42 7.34 -15.34
N ASN A 2 -24.17 8.65 -15.50
CA ASN A 2 -23.88 9.22 -16.82
C ASN A 2 -22.48 8.78 -17.29
N ASN A 3 -22.28 8.66 -18.60
CA ASN A 3 -21.00 8.26 -19.20
C ASN A 3 -19.81 9.15 -18.75
N GLU A 4 -20.07 10.42 -18.46
CA GLU A 4 -19.06 11.35 -17.94
C GLU A 4 -18.61 11.01 -16.52
N GLN A 5 -19.53 10.66 -15.62
CA GLN A 5 -19.18 10.26 -14.25
C GLN A 5 -18.35 8.97 -14.24
N GLN A 6 -18.67 8.03 -15.10
CA GLN A 6 -17.88 6.79 -15.23
C GLN A 6 -16.47 7.06 -15.74
N SER A 7 -16.31 7.99 -16.70
CA SER A 7 -15.00 8.40 -17.21
C SER A 7 -14.15 9.09 -16.13
N GLU A 8 -14.74 9.97 -15.32
CA GLU A 8 -14.01 10.66 -14.23
C GLU A 8 -13.61 9.69 -13.11
N GLN A 9 -14.45 8.72 -12.76
CA GLN A 9 -14.10 7.68 -11.79
C GLN A 9 -12.92 6.82 -12.27
N GLN A 10 -12.91 6.40 -13.52
CA GLN A 10 -11.80 5.64 -14.10
C GLN A 10 -10.49 6.45 -14.09
N LYS A 11 -10.57 7.75 -14.39
CA LYS A 11 -9.40 8.65 -14.30
C LYS A 11 -8.89 8.77 -12.87
N ALA A 12 -9.79 8.87 -11.87
CA ALA A 12 -9.41 8.94 -10.46
C ALA A 12 -8.73 7.65 -9.98
N ILE A 13 -9.28 6.48 -10.33
CA ILE A 13 -8.69 5.17 -10.02
C ILE A 13 -7.30 5.03 -10.64
N ARG A 14 -7.14 5.43 -11.91
CA ARG A 14 -5.85 5.40 -12.59
C ARG A 14 -4.83 6.33 -11.91
N ARG A 15 -5.24 7.54 -11.52
CA ARG A 15 -4.37 8.49 -10.79
C ARG A 15 -3.95 7.93 -9.43
N PHE A 16 -4.89 7.32 -8.69
CA PHE A 16 -4.60 6.67 -7.42
C PHE A 16 -3.58 5.53 -7.58
N PHE A 17 -3.75 4.67 -8.59
CA PHE A 17 -2.81 3.58 -8.87
C PHE A 17 -1.40 4.10 -9.20
N ILE A 18 -1.30 5.08 -10.08
CA ILE A 18 0.00 5.69 -10.45
C ILE A 18 0.65 6.36 -9.24
N GLY A 19 -0.11 7.13 -8.45
CA GLY A 19 0.39 7.76 -7.23
C GLY A 19 0.88 6.74 -6.21
N SER A 20 0.15 5.65 -6.02
CA SER A 20 0.53 4.55 -5.12
C SER A 20 1.81 3.84 -5.58
N PHE A 21 2.00 3.68 -6.90
CA PHE A 21 3.23 3.16 -7.47
C PHE A 21 4.44 4.05 -7.12
N PHE A 22 4.29 5.37 -7.27
CA PHE A 22 5.36 6.32 -6.91
C PHE A 22 5.64 6.32 -5.40
N ILE A 23 4.63 6.24 -4.55
CA ILE A 23 4.81 6.10 -3.09
C ILE A 23 5.63 4.84 -2.78
N ALA A 24 5.29 3.69 -3.37
CA ALA A 24 6.02 2.45 -3.17
C ALA A 24 7.47 2.56 -3.65
N LEU A 25 7.72 3.20 -4.78
CA LEU A 25 9.06 3.43 -5.33
C LEU A 25 9.90 4.32 -4.39
N VAL A 26 9.33 5.41 -3.88
CA VAL A 26 10.01 6.29 -2.92
C VAL A 26 10.32 5.55 -1.62
N CYS A 27 9.37 4.78 -1.08
CA CYS A 27 9.61 3.98 0.13
C CYS A 27 10.71 2.94 -0.08
N ALA A 28 10.75 2.26 -1.24
CA ALA A 28 11.80 1.32 -1.59
C ALA A 28 13.16 1.99 -1.72
N ALA A 29 13.23 3.17 -2.34
CA ALA A 29 14.46 3.94 -2.47
C ALA A 29 14.98 4.43 -1.12
N LEU A 30 14.10 4.90 -0.22
CA LEU A 30 14.48 5.30 1.14
C LEU A 30 14.94 4.10 1.98
N GLY A 31 14.26 2.97 1.89
CA GLY A 31 14.66 1.71 2.55
C GLY A 31 16.05 1.25 2.06
N TYR A 32 16.25 1.25 0.74
CA TYR A 32 17.54 0.97 0.13
C TYR A 32 18.64 1.88 0.63
N LEU A 33 18.42 3.20 0.62
CA LEU A 33 19.40 4.20 1.10
C LEU A 33 19.73 3.98 2.57
N PHE A 34 18.73 3.77 3.43
CA PHE A 34 18.91 3.55 4.85
C PHE A 34 19.79 2.31 5.12
N ILE A 35 19.50 1.19 4.45
CA ILE A 35 20.25 -0.05 4.65
C ILE A 35 21.68 0.07 4.10
N THR A 36 21.86 0.71 2.94
CA THR A 36 23.20 0.94 2.37
C THR A 36 24.08 1.79 3.31
N LEU A 37 23.49 2.75 4.03
CA LEU A 37 24.22 3.56 5.02
C LEU A 37 24.57 2.76 6.28
N MET A 38 23.73 1.78 6.67
CA MET A 38 23.95 0.97 7.87
C MET A 38 24.83 -0.26 7.62
N THR A 39 24.75 -0.86 6.43
CA THR A 39 25.46 -2.10 6.06
C THR A 39 26.01 -2.02 4.64
N PRO A 40 27.12 -1.28 4.41
CA PRO A 40 27.59 -0.97 3.04
C PRO A 40 28.12 -2.15 2.23
N SER A 41 28.22 -3.35 2.79
CA SER A 41 28.83 -4.53 2.14
C SER A 41 27.89 -5.71 1.88
N SER A 42 26.55 -5.53 1.96
CA SER A 42 25.65 -6.66 1.73
C SER A 42 25.18 -6.73 0.27
N ASP A 43 25.45 -7.86 -0.39
CA ASP A 43 24.92 -8.18 -1.72
C ASP A 43 23.37 -8.27 -1.73
N GLU A 44 22.75 -8.26 -0.56
CA GLU A 44 21.30 -8.35 -0.36
C GLU A 44 20.55 -7.04 -0.51
N VAL A 45 21.26 -5.91 -0.68
CA VAL A 45 20.64 -4.56 -0.73
C VAL A 45 19.64 -4.43 -1.87
N VAL A 46 19.93 -5.06 -3.03
CA VAL A 46 19.02 -5.08 -4.18
C VAL A 46 17.76 -5.89 -3.87
N LEU A 47 17.89 -7.02 -3.18
CA LEU A 47 16.77 -7.85 -2.76
C LEU A 47 15.84 -7.07 -1.82
N ILE A 48 16.42 -6.31 -0.89
CA ILE A 48 15.66 -5.48 0.06
C ILE A 48 14.89 -4.36 -0.65
N PHE A 49 15.47 -3.76 -1.71
CA PHE A 49 14.74 -2.79 -2.53
C PHE A 49 13.47 -3.40 -3.13
N PHE A 50 13.59 -4.54 -3.80
CA PHE A 50 12.44 -5.22 -4.39
C PHE A 50 11.45 -5.71 -3.33
N TYR A 51 11.93 -6.24 -2.23
CA TYR A 51 11.12 -6.66 -1.09
C TYR A 51 10.27 -5.50 -0.56
N THR A 52 10.91 -4.36 -0.24
CA THR A 52 10.21 -3.17 0.26
C THR A 52 9.20 -2.65 -0.76
N PHE A 53 9.59 -2.61 -2.04
CA PHE A 53 8.70 -2.18 -3.11
C PHE A 53 7.44 -3.04 -3.19
N PHE A 54 7.58 -4.36 -3.27
CA PHE A 54 6.43 -5.24 -3.41
C PHE A 54 5.54 -5.25 -2.16
N ILE A 55 6.12 -5.24 -0.97
CA ILE A 55 5.35 -5.19 0.28
C ILE A 55 4.50 -3.93 0.38
N VAL A 56 5.01 -2.78 -0.06
CA VAL A 56 4.26 -1.52 -0.06
C VAL A 56 3.27 -1.44 -1.21
N PHE A 57 3.64 -1.96 -2.39
CA PHE A 57 2.82 -1.84 -3.59
C PHE A 57 1.62 -2.79 -3.61
N ILE A 58 1.74 -4.02 -3.11
CA ILE A 58 0.66 -5.01 -3.14
C ILE A 58 -0.62 -4.51 -2.44
N PRO A 59 -0.58 -3.97 -1.19
CA PRO A 59 -1.76 -3.41 -0.56
C PRO A 59 -2.43 -2.30 -1.38
N SER A 60 -1.62 -1.45 -2.02
CA SER A 60 -2.10 -0.37 -2.88
C SER A 60 -2.77 -0.90 -4.15
N ALA A 61 -2.21 -1.95 -4.75
CA ALA A 61 -2.80 -2.62 -5.90
C ALA A 61 -4.15 -3.27 -5.54
N ILE A 62 -4.22 -3.93 -4.37
CA ILE A 62 -5.47 -4.51 -3.86
C ILE A 62 -6.52 -3.41 -3.63
N THR A 63 -6.14 -2.30 -2.98
CA THR A 63 -7.04 -1.16 -2.76
C THR A 63 -7.56 -0.60 -4.09
N THR A 64 -6.68 -0.44 -5.08
CA THR A 64 -7.04 0.02 -6.43
C THR A 64 -8.01 -0.94 -7.11
N PHE A 65 -7.78 -2.24 -6.97
CA PHE A 65 -8.64 -3.27 -7.53
C PHE A 65 -10.03 -3.26 -6.89
N VAL A 66 -10.12 -3.08 -5.57
CA VAL A 66 -11.40 -2.92 -4.86
C VAL A 66 -12.13 -1.66 -5.36
N PHE A 67 -11.43 -0.53 -5.53
CA PHE A 67 -12.03 0.67 -6.12
C PHE A 67 -12.56 0.43 -7.54
N TYR A 68 -11.84 -0.32 -8.34
CA TYR A 68 -12.25 -0.66 -9.70
C TYR A 68 -13.53 -1.52 -9.74
N ILE A 69 -13.60 -2.58 -8.93
CA ILE A 69 -14.78 -3.47 -8.89
C ILE A 69 -16.02 -2.75 -8.36
N THR A 70 -15.83 -1.84 -7.41
CA THR A 70 -16.93 -1.18 -6.69
C THR A 70 -17.28 0.19 -7.28
N GLN A 71 -16.70 0.56 -8.41
CA GLN A 71 -16.89 1.88 -9.03
C GLN A 71 -18.35 2.26 -9.27
N GLU A 72 -19.23 1.30 -9.59
CA GLU A 72 -20.66 1.54 -9.82
C GLU A 72 -21.43 1.95 -8.56
N LYS A 73 -20.91 1.57 -7.37
CA LYS A 73 -21.49 1.86 -6.05
C LYS A 73 -20.77 2.97 -5.31
N ALA A 74 -19.75 3.56 -5.92
CA ALA A 74 -18.81 4.46 -5.26
C ALA A 74 -19.45 5.70 -4.62
N SER A 75 -20.52 6.23 -5.19
CA SER A 75 -21.20 7.44 -4.69
C SER A 75 -21.76 7.29 -3.27
N SER A 76 -22.23 6.10 -2.92
CA SER A 76 -22.86 5.80 -1.62
C SER A 76 -21.88 5.34 -0.53
N TYR A 77 -20.63 4.99 -0.90
CA TYR A 77 -19.69 4.31 0.01
C TYR A 77 -18.34 5.01 0.17
N TYR A 78 -18.27 6.27 -0.18
CA TYR A 78 -17.03 7.05 -0.18
C TYR A 78 -16.20 6.95 1.10
N SER A 79 -16.80 7.18 2.25
CA SER A 79 -16.09 7.11 3.53
C SER A 79 -15.46 5.74 3.78
N ARG A 80 -16.08 4.66 3.27
CA ARG A 80 -15.56 3.30 3.40
C ARG A 80 -14.30 3.08 2.57
N TYR A 81 -14.20 3.70 1.40
CA TYR A 81 -12.99 3.62 0.56
C TYR A 81 -11.82 4.37 1.16
N LEU A 82 -12.07 5.51 1.79
CA LEU A 82 -11.02 6.21 2.52
C LEU A 82 -10.51 5.39 3.71
N VAL A 83 -11.42 4.79 4.46
CA VAL A 83 -11.04 3.88 5.56
C VAL A 83 -10.25 2.69 5.03
N LEU A 84 -10.64 2.11 3.89
CA LEU A 84 -9.91 1.03 3.26
C LEU A 84 -8.49 1.45 2.87
N ALA A 85 -8.33 2.61 2.22
CA ALA A 85 -7.02 3.13 1.84
C ALA A 85 -6.12 3.40 3.07
N LEU A 86 -6.69 3.84 4.19
CA LEU A 86 -5.98 4.06 5.44
C LEU A 86 -5.54 2.74 6.10
N LEU A 87 -6.42 1.74 6.13
CA LEU A 87 -6.20 0.50 6.90
C LEU A 87 -5.44 -0.59 6.14
N MET A 88 -5.49 -0.60 4.80
CA MET A 88 -4.84 -1.65 4.01
C MET A 88 -3.33 -1.77 4.24
N PRO A 89 -2.52 -0.69 4.21
CA PRO A 89 -1.09 -0.82 4.47
C PRO A 89 -0.77 -1.39 5.86
N PRO A 90 -1.28 -0.83 6.99
CA PRO A 90 -0.96 -1.36 8.31
C PRO A 90 -1.47 -2.77 8.56
N PHE A 91 -2.50 -3.22 7.84
CA PHE A 91 -3.03 -4.56 7.99
C PHE A 91 -2.27 -5.59 7.15
N LEU A 92 -2.02 -5.30 5.87
CA LEU A 92 -1.45 -6.27 4.93
C LEU A 92 0.09 -6.32 4.96
N ILE A 93 0.76 -5.21 5.22
CA ILE A 93 2.24 -5.18 5.19
C ILE A 93 2.87 -6.15 6.19
N PRO A 94 2.46 -6.19 7.48
CA PRO A 94 3.02 -7.16 8.41
C PRO A 94 2.77 -8.61 8.02
N ILE A 95 1.59 -8.90 7.44
CA ILE A 95 1.26 -10.25 6.96
C ILE A 95 2.18 -10.63 5.79
N LEU A 96 2.34 -9.75 4.79
CA LEU A 96 3.21 -10.00 3.64
C LEU A 96 4.67 -10.14 4.06
N ALA A 97 5.14 -9.29 4.99
CA ALA A 97 6.48 -9.39 5.55
C ALA A 97 6.68 -10.74 6.24
N THR A 98 5.72 -11.17 7.07
CA THR A 98 5.78 -12.48 7.73
C THR A 98 5.80 -13.63 6.73
N LEU A 99 4.95 -13.60 5.70
CA LEU A 99 4.94 -14.64 4.67
C LEU A 99 6.29 -14.72 3.93
N PHE A 100 6.88 -13.57 3.61
CA PHE A 100 8.19 -13.53 2.97
C PHE A 100 9.27 -14.12 3.89
N ASP A 101 9.31 -13.71 5.17
CA ASP A 101 10.27 -14.20 6.14
C ASP A 101 10.14 -15.71 6.36
N LEU A 102 8.92 -16.23 6.42
CA LEU A 102 8.65 -17.68 6.57
C LEU A 102 9.15 -18.46 5.36
N ILE A 103 8.95 -17.94 4.15
CA ILE A 103 9.41 -18.58 2.92
C ILE A 103 10.93 -18.51 2.81
N TYR A 104 11.51 -17.34 3.06
CA TYR A 104 12.95 -17.10 2.90
C TYR A 104 13.77 -17.81 3.97
N LEU A 105 13.33 -17.75 5.24
CA LEU A 105 14.03 -18.32 6.40
C LEU A 105 13.63 -19.78 6.68
N ASN A 106 12.60 -20.30 5.99
CA ASN A 106 12.04 -21.63 6.19
C ASN A 106 11.68 -21.94 7.68
N ARG A 107 11.17 -20.93 8.42
CA ARG A 107 10.89 -20.98 9.86
C ARG A 107 9.40 -21.02 10.17
N TRP A 108 8.67 -21.98 9.57
CA TRP A 108 7.21 -22.09 9.72
C TRP A 108 6.71 -22.33 11.17
N HIS A 109 7.54 -22.89 12.02
CA HIS A 109 7.21 -23.14 13.43
C HIS A 109 7.16 -21.84 14.25
N ASP A 110 7.80 -20.76 13.79
CA ASP A 110 7.86 -19.46 14.48
C ASP A 110 6.87 -18.44 13.90
N ALA A 111 5.89 -18.89 13.11
CA ALA A 111 5.02 -18.00 12.32
C ALA A 111 4.28 -16.95 13.18
N ILE A 112 3.79 -17.33 14.36
CA ILE A 112 3.06 -16.41 15.24
C ILE A 112 4.00 -15.35 15.80
N ASP A 113 5.18 -15.75 16.28
CA ASP A 113 6.17 -14.84 16.86
C ASP A 113 6.69 -13.85 15.81
N MET A 114 6.93 -14.31 14.59
CA MET A 114 7.30 -13.46 13.46
C MET A 114 6.19 -12.48 13.10
N LEU A 115 4.93 -12.91 13.08
CA LEU A 115 3.80 -12.04 12.80
C LEU A 115 3.69 -10.93 13.84
N VAL A 116 3.79 -11.25 15.11
CA VAL A 116 3.77 -10.27 16.22
C VAL A 116 4.95 -9.30 16.11
N ALA A 117 6.15 -9.81 15.86
CA ALA A 117 7.35 -8.98 15.67
C ALA A 117 7.21 -8.02 14.49
N ASN A 118 6.67 -8.49 13.36
CA ASN A 118 6.45 -7.68 12.17
C ASN A 118 5.35 -6.62 12.41
N TYR A 119 4.25 -6.95 13.10
CA TYR A 119 3.25 -5.96 13.48
C TYR A 119 3.85 -4.86 14.36
N LEU A 120 4.65 -5.19 15.35
CA LEU A 120 5.32 -4.20 16.22
C LEU A 120 6.37 -3.38 15.46
N GLY A 121 7.18 -4.02 14.64
CA GLY A 121 8.25 -3.35 13.88
C GLY A 121 7.72 -2.41 12.78
N TYR A 122 6.65 -2.81 12.10
CA TYR A 122 6.07 -2.03 10.99
C TYR A 122 4.95 -1.08 11.41
N SER A 123 4.54 -1.04 12.69
CA SER A 123 3.40 -0.23 13.16
C SER A 123 3.50 1.25 12.76
N ILE A 124 4.65 1.88 13.00
CA ILE A 124 4.87 3.31 12.70
C ILE A 124 4.95 3.56 11.17
N PRO A 125 5.85 2.90 10.41
CA PRO A 125 5.94 3.13 8.96
C PRO A 125 4.65 2.79 8.23
N CYS A 126 3.92 1.74 8.64
CA CYS A 126 2.64 1.40 8.04
C CYS A 126 1.55 2.43 8.35
N GLY A 127 1.56 3.03 9.55
CA GLY A 127 0.67 4.13 9.88
C GLY A 127 0.91 5.36 8.99
N ILE A 128 2.16 5.74 8.78
CA ILE A 128 2.54 6.84 7.88
C ILE A 128 2.10 6.54 6.44
N LEU A 129 2.32 5.31 5.96
CA LEU A 129 1.88 4.87 4.64
C LEU A 129 0.36 4.90 4.49
N GLY A 130 -0.38 4.46 5.52
CA GLY A 130 -1.84 4.51 5.53
C GLY A 130 -2.35 5.94 5.40
N VAL A 131 -1.76 6.90 6.13
CA VAL A 131 -2.08 8.32 6.01
C VAL A 131 -1.75 8.86 4.61
N ALA A 132 -0.58 8.52 4.05
CA ALA A 132 -0.20 8.93 2.70
C ALA A 132 -1.18 8.40 1.65
N GLN A 133 -1.60 7.14 1.75
CA GLN A 133 -2.61 6.53 0.89
C GLN A 133 -3.98 7.20 1.04
N LEU A 134 -4.37 7.57 2.27
CA LEU A 134 -5.61 8.29 2.53
C LEU A 134 -5.60 9.67 1.87
N VAL A 135 -4.52 10.43 2.01
CA VAL A 135 -4.37 11.76 1.39
C VAL A 135 -4.40 11.65 -0.14
N LEU A 136 -3.71 10.65 -0.70
CA LEU A 136 -3.73 10.38 -2.13
C LEU A 136 -5.14 10.02 -2.61
N ALA A 137 -5.86 9.17 -1.89
CA ALA A 137 -7.24 8.81 -2.22
C ALA A 137 -8.14 10.05 -2.19
N GLN A 138 -8.06 10.89 -1.16
CA GLN A 138 -8.79 12.16 -1.11
C GLN A 138 -8.48 13.04 -2.32
N ALA A 139 -7.20 13.28 -2.63
CA ALA A 139 -6.80 14.12 -3.75
C ALA A 139 -7.31 13.61 -5.12
N CYS A 140 -7.35 12.27 -5.29
CA CYS A 140 -7.82 11.66 -6.53
C CYS A 140 -9.35 11.70 -6.69
N PHE A 141 -10.10 11.55 -5.58
CA PHE A 141 -11.54 11.35 -5.62
C PHE A 141 -12.38 12.57 -5.20
N ILE A 142 -11.77 13.64 -4.66
CA ILE A 142 -12.48 14.82 -4.14
C ILE A 142 -13.42 15.46 -5.18
N LYS A 143 -12.97 15.54 -6.45
CA LYS A 143 -13.79 16.13 -7.52
C LYS A 143 -15.03 15.32 -7.89
N ILE A 144 -15.02 14.03 -7.61
CA ILE A 144 -16.16 13.14 -7.89
C ILE A 144 -17.23 13.34 -6.84
N TRP A 145 -16.87 13.77 -5.64
CA TRP A 145 -17.77 13.97 -4.51
C TRP A 145 -18.37 15.35 -4.46
N ASP A 146 -17.61 16.37 -4.85
CA ASP A 146 -18.11 17.74 -4.95
C ASP A 146 -19.14 17.89 -6.08
N ALA A 147 -19.21 16.92 -7.00
CA ALA A 147 -20.15 16.89 -8.12
C ALA A 147 -21.45 16.10 -7.84
N GLN A 148 -21.63 15.60 -6.63
CA GLN A 148 -22.86 14.89 -6.18
C GLN A 148 -23.64 15.71 -5.15
#